data_c483250cb1741273614f7a323fd89143
#
_entry.id   c483250cb1741273614f7a323fd89143
#
_cell.length_a   1.000
_cell.length_b   1.000
_cell.length_c   1.000
_cell.angle_alpha   90.00
_cell.angle_beta   90.00
_cell.angle_gamma   90.00
#
_symmetry.space_group_name_H-M   'P 1'
#
loop_
_entity.id
_entity.type
_entity.pdbx_description
1 polymer ?
#
loop_
_entity_poly.entity_id
_entity_poly.type
_entity_poly.pdbx_seq_one_letter_code
_entity_poly.pdbx_strand_id
1 'polypeptide(L)'
;MKKIYFTVTNDLVYDQRMNRICSSLAKSSFDITLVGRRLKKSLPLKEENYHQTRIRCWFNKGKLFYFEYNLRLFFFLLFKKMDGICAIDLDTISPCLAISKLKNIPRIYDAHEFFTGLKEVVTRPAIKKFWTRIERVAVPQFRHGYTVSESIADEFRRLYGVSYATIRNIPVLKPLDNLPATEQFILYQGAVNEARGFEYLIPAMKMIIHKLVICGDGNFMDQLKDLVIKNQVQDKVELKGMLQPAELWKISQQATIGIAVPENIGLNQYLALANKFFDYLHAGLPQITVDFPEYKKLNDKYQVAVLVTDIEPKTIADSVNNLMANTVLLEQLKRNCIKAREDLNWQNEEKKLINFYQNIFNS
;
A
#
# COMPACT_ATOMS: atom_id res chain seq x y z
N MET A 1 -24.86 -18.01 5.35
CA MET A 1 -23.63 -17.22 5.13
C MET A 1 -23.58 -16.09 6.14
N LYS A 2 -22.43 -15.83 6.75
CA LYS A 2 -22.23 -14.69 7.68
C LYS A 2 -22.11 -13.40 6.89
N LYS A 3 -22.89 -12.41 7.28
CA LYS A 3 -22.97 -11.11 6.61
C LYS A 3 -22.03 -10.09 7.25
N ILE A 4 -21.04 -9.61 6.50
CA ILE A 4 -19.98 -8.72 7.00
C ILE A 4 -19.96 -7.42 6.21
N TYR A 5 -19.96 -6.30 6.91
CA TYR A 5 -19.83 -4.96 6.32
C TYR A 5 -18.40 -4.45 6.46
N PHE A 6 -17.82 -4.05 5.36
CA PHE A 6 -16.52 -3.38 5.26
C PHE A 6 -16.73 -1.90 4.99
N THR A 7 -15.99 -1.03 5.65
CA THR A 7 -16.21 0.42 5.55
C THR A 7 -14.92 1.15 5.23
N VAL A 8 -14.93 1.95 4.16
CA VAL A 8 -13.79 2.78 3.72
C VAL A 8 -14.24 4.20 3.41
N THR A 9 -13.34 5.16 3.44
CA THR A 9 -13.61 6.53 2.97
C THR A 9 -13.26 6.75 1.49
N ASN A 10 -12.78 5.72 0.79
CA ASN A 10 -12.39 5.76 -0.62
C ASN A 10 -13.58 5.63 -1.59
N ASP A 11 -13.34 6.04 -2.84
CA ASP A 11 -14.19 5.63 -3.96
C ASP A 11 -13.82 4.19 -4.38
N LEU A 12 -14.80 3.29 -4.33
CA LEU A 12 -14.59 1.84 -4.45
C LEU A 12 -13.99 1.39 -5.79
N VAL A 13 -14.17 2.17 -6.86
CA VAL A 13 -13.73 1.81 -8.22
C VAL A 13 -12.21 1.61 -8.31
N TYR A 14 -11.45 2.32 -7.49
CA TYR A 14 -9.99 2.32 -7.55
C TYR A 14 -9.32 1.57 -6.41
N ASP A 15 -10.08 1.04 -5.46
CA ASP A 15 -9.56 0.35 -4.28
C ASP A 15 -9.24 -1.12 -4.58
N GLN A 16 -8.10 -1.35 -5.21
CA GLN A 16 -7.66 -2.71 -5.60
C GLN A 16 -7.46 -3.65 -4.41
N ARG A 17 -7.04 -3.12 -3.23
CA ARG A 17 -6.89 -3.95 -2.03
C ARG A 17 -8.23 -4.46 -1.56
N MET A 18 -9.21 -3.57 -1.39
CA MET A 18 -10.53 -3.95 -0.93
C MET A 18 -11.24 -4.86 -1.93
N ASN A 19 -11.05 -4.64 -3.24
CA ASN A 19 -11.58 -5.54 -4.26
C ASN A 19 -11.03 -6.96 -4.09
N ARG A 20 -9.73 -7.13 -3.83
CA ARG A 20 -9.14 -8.45 -3.58
C ARG A 20 -9.69 -9.08 -2.29
N ILE A 21 -9.67 -8.35 -1.18
CA ILE A 21 -10.16 -8.84 0.13
C ILE A 21 -11.62 -9.26 0.06
N CYS A 22 -12.50 -8.37 -0.42
CA CYS A 22 -13.93 -8.62 -0.51
C CYS A 22 -14.26 -9.78 -1.45
N SER A 23 -13.60 -9.83 -2.63
CA SER A 23 -13.79 -10.91 -3.60
C SER A 23 -13.37 -12.27 -3.05
N SER A 24 -12.23 -12.34 -2.35
CA SER A 24 -11.73 -13.57 -1.74
C SER A 24 -12.65 -14.10 -0.66
N LEU A 25 -13.13 -13.22 0.21
CA LEU A 25 -14.07 -13.61 1.27
C LEU A 25 -15.45 -14.02 0.72
N ALA A 26 -15.94 -13.33 -0.31
CA ALA A 26 -17.19 -13.70 -0.97
C ALA A 26 -17.11 -15.09 -1.64
N LYS A 27 -15.97 -15.44 -2.24
CA LYS A 27 -15.71 -16.80 -2.75
C LYS A 27 -15.65 -17.86 -1.64
N SER A 28 -15.35 -17.46 -0.42
CA SER A 28 -15.22 -18.34 0.75
C SER A 28 -16.48 -18.39 1.62
N SER A 29 -17.65 -18.16 1.02
CA SER A 29 -18.98 -18.31 1.64
C SER A 29 -19.31 -17.25 2.70
N PHE A 30 -18.75 -16.04 2.61
CA PHE A 30 -19.22 -14.88 3.35
C PHE A 30 -20.11 -13.99 2.46
N ASP A 31 -21.16 -13.38 3.04
CA ASP A 31 -21.98 -12.35 2.39
C ASP A 31 -21.31 -10.98 2.67
N ILE A 32 -20.58 -10.44 1.71
CA ILE A 32 -19.76 -9.25 1.89
C ILE A 32 -20.45 -8.01 1.31
N THR A 33 -20.49 -6.95 2.10
CA THR A 33 -20.89 -5.62 1.62
C THR A 33 -19.79 -4.60 1.88
N LEU A 34 -19.24 -4.02 0.83
CA LEU A 34 -18.25 -2.93 0.90
C LEU A 34 -18.97 -1.58 0.79
N VAL A 35 -18.77 -0.73 1.81
CA VAL A 35 -19.36 0.61 1.89
C VAL A 35 -18.26 1.65 1.76
N GLY A 36 -18.35 2.47 0.73
CA GLY A 36 -17.41 3.56 0.48
C GLY A 36 -18.11 4.88 0.20
N ARG A 37 -17.38 5.83 -0.34
CA ARG A 37 -17.89 7.16 -0.65
C ARG A 37 -18.16 7.35 -2.15
N ARG A 38 -19.16 8.18 -2.48
CA ARG A 38 -19.43 8.66 -3.84
C ARG A 38 -18.90 10.08 -4.02
N LEU A 39 -17.99 10.27 -4.94
CA LEU A 39 -17.51 11.58 -5.39
C LEU A 39 -18.38 12.12 -6.53
N LYS A 40 -18.27 13.44 -6.84
CA LYS A 40 -18.97 14.04 -7.99
C LYS A 40 -18.60 13.41 -9.33
N LYS A 41 -17.35 12.96 -9.46
CA LYS A 41 -16.78 12.33 -10.68
C LYS A 41 -16.61 10.82 -10.55
N SER A 42 -17.26 10.17 -9.58
CA SER A 42 -17.20 8.72 -9.44
C SER A 42 -17.73 8.02 -10.68
N LEU A 43 -16.96 7.09 -11.23
CA LEU A 43 -17.41 6.20 -12.30
C LEU A 43 -18.49 5.24 -11.79
N PRO A 44 -19.27 4.62 -12.67
CA PRO A 44 -20.16 3.51 -12.30
C PRO A 44 -19.39 2.41 -11.55
N LEU A 45 -20.04 1.77 -10.59
CA LEU A 45 -19.47 0.58 -9.94
C LEU A 45 -19.38 -0.55 -10.95
N LYS A 46 -18.29 -1.29 -10.91
CA LYS A 46 -18.18 -2.53 -11.67
C LYS A 46 -18.97 -3.62 -10.95
N GLU A 47 -19.49 -4.57 -11.72
CA GLU A 47 -20.11 -5.75 -11.15
C GLU A 47 -19.03 -6.64 -10.52
N GLU A 48 -19.24 -7.00 -9.26
CA GLU A 48 -18.32 -7.81 -8.46
C GLU A 48 -19.12 -8.95 -7.79
N ASN A 49 -18.42 -9.96 -7.30
CA ASN A 49 -19.03 -11.09 -6.60
C ASN A 49 -19.42 -10.77 -5.14
N TYR A 50 -19.41 -9.50 -4.75
CA TYR A 50 -19.82 -8.97 -3.45
C TYR A 50 -20.63 -7.69 -3.62
N HIS A 51 -21.39 -7.31 -2.60
CA HIS A 51 -22.23 -6.12 -2.64
C HIS A 51 -21.40 -4.84 -2.42
N GLN A 52 -21.74 -3.80 -3.18
CA GLN A 52 -21.09 -2.49 -3.09
C GLN A 52 -22.13 -1.39 -2.84
N THR A 53 -21.81 -0.47 -1.96
CA THR A 53 -22.65 0.71 -1.67
C THR A 53 -21.77 1.94 -1.48
N ARG A 54 -22.20 3.09 -2.00
CA ARG A 54 -21.48 4.36 -1.83
C ARG A 54 -22.36 5.42 -1.18
N ILE A 55 -21.85 6.01 -0.11
CA ILE A 55 -22.49 7.12 0.62
C ILE A 55 -22.10 8.43 -0.05
N ARG A 56 -23.07 9.27 -0.37
CA ARG A 56 -22.85 10.62 -0.89
C ARG A 56 -22.72 11.58 0.28
N CYS A 57 -21.71 12.48 0.22
CA CYS A 57 -21.50 13.56 1.17
C CYS A 57 -21.55 14.92 0.47
N TRP A 58 -21.90 15.95 1.21
CA TRP A 58 -21.86 17.33 0.73
C TRP A 58 -20.43 17.87 0.77
N PHE A 59 -19.71 17.59 1.87
CA PHE A 59 -18.31 17.95 2.02
C PHE A 59 -17.40 16.88 1.41
N ASN A 60 -16.32 17.32 0.74
CA ASN A 60 -15.41 16.39 0.05
C ASN A 60 -14.01 16.33 0.66
N LYS A 61 -13.66 17.25 1.58
CA LYS A 61 -12.32 17.36 2.18
C LYS A 61 -12.40 17.87 3.62
N GLY A 62 -11.36 17.60 4.39
CA GLY A 62 -11.14 18.16 5.71
C GLY A 62 -12.05 17.60 6.80
N LYS A 63 -12.09 18.27 7.95
CA LYS A 63 -12.79 17.80 9.16
C LYS A 63 -14.29 17.59 8.96
N LEU A 64 -14.94 18.46 8.20
CA LEU A 64 -16.39 18.39 7.93
C LEU A 64 -16.74 17.15 7.10
N PHE A 65 -15.88 16.76 6.16
CA PHE A 65 -16.06 15.51 5.42
C PHE A 65 -16.04 14.30 6.35
N TYR A 66 -15.02 14.16 7.19
CA TYR A 66 -14.92 13.01 8.11
C TYR A 66 -16.09 12.96 9.08
N PHE A 67 -16.51 14.10 9.61
CA PHE A 67 -17.68 14.19 10.48
C PHE A 67 -18.96 13.75 9.76
N GLU A 68 -19.26 14.33 8.60
CA GLU A 68 -20.46 14.01 7.82
C GLU A 68 -20.46 12.55 7.39
N TYR A 69 -19.33 12.05 6.86
CA TYR A 69 -19.24 10.68 6.39
C TYR A 69 -19.47 9.68 7.52
N ASN A 70 -18.82 9.85 8.66
CA ASN A 70 -18.98 8.97 9.81
C ASN A 70 -20.41 9.01 10.39
N LEU A 71 -21.04 10.17 10.42
CA LEU A 71 -22.43 10.31 10.86
C LEU A 71 -23.40 9.59 9.90
N ARG A 72 -23.25 9.79 8.59
CA ARG A 72 -24.05 9.08 7.57
C ARG A 72 -23.79 7.58 7.58
N LEU A 73 -22.57 7.17 7.74
CA LEU A 73 -22.16 5.76 7.85
C LEU A 73 -22.80 5.11 9.09
N PHE A 74 -22.80 5.79 10.24
CA PHE A 74 -23.45 5.31 11.45
C PHE A 74 -24.94 5.04 11.21
N PHE A 75 -25.70 6.01 10.69
CA PHE A 75 -27.13 5.83 10.41
C PHE A 75 -27.39 4.78 9.33
N PHE A 76 -26.56 4.70 8.30
CA PHE A 76 -26.67 3.65 7.29
C PHE A 76 -26.52 2.26 7.92
N LEU A 77 -25.51 2.05 8.75
CA LEU A 77 -25.22 0.75 9.39
C LEU A 77 -26.25 0.38 10.48
N LEU A 78 -26.84 1.38 11.15
CA LEU A 78 -27.80 1.16 12.22
C LEU A 78 -28.98 0.29 11.78
N PHE A 79 -29.49 0.53 10.58
CA PHE A 79 -30.65 -0.18 10.03
C PHE A 79 -30.31 -1.42 9.21
N LYS A 80 -29.03 -1.83 9.13
CA LYS A 80 -28.60 -3.02 8.38
C LYS A 80 -28.49 -4.24 9.30
N LYS A 81 -28.95 -5.40 8.82
CA LYS A 81 -28.67 -6.69 9.47
C LYS A 81 -27.28 -7.14 9.08
N MET A 82 -26.47 -7.53 10.06
CA MET A 82 -25.09 -7.98 9.85
C MET A 82 -24.64 -8.88 11.00
N ASP A 83 -23.71 -9.79 10.72
CA ASP A 83 -23.08 -10.68 11.70
C ASP A 83 -21.71 -10.16 12.15
N GLY A 84 -21.11 -9.23 11.41
CA GLY A 84 -19.82 -8.62 11.71
C GLY A 84 -19.56 -7.33 10.95
N ILE A 85 -18.58 -6.56 11.42
CA ILE A 85 -18.19 -5.29 10.80
C ILE A 85 -16.67 -5.16 10.80
N CYS A 86 -16.13 -4.70 9.67
CA CYS A 86 -14.71 -4.39 9.50
C CYS A 86 -14.54 -2.90 9.22
N ALA A 87 -13.82 -2.20 10.09
CA ALA A 87 -13.35 -0.85 9.86
C ALA A 87 -12.01 -0.90 9.13
N ILE A 88 -11.92 -0.26 7.97
CA ILE A 88 -10.67 -0.07 7.25
C ILE A 88 -10.13 1.30 7.63
N ASP A 89 -8.92 1.29 8.15
CA ASP A 89 -8.22 2.44 8.69
C ASP A 89 -8.98 3.17 9.83
N LEU A 90 -8.31 4.16 10.42
CA LEU A 90 -8.80 4.85 11.60
C LEU A 90 -10.01 5.75 11.31
N ASP A 91 -10.18 6.16 10.07
CA ASP A 91 -11.16 7.15 9.65
C ASP A 91 -12.61 6.62 9.59
N THR A 92 -12.81 5.29 9.64
CA THR A 92 -14.13 4.67 9.77
C THR A 92 -14.35 3.93 11.11
N ILE A 93 -13.35 3.92 11.99
CA ILE A 93 -13.35 3.08 13.19
C ILE A 93 -14.46 3.45 14.20
N SER A 94 -14.77 4.75 14.32
CA SER A 94 -15.72 5.24 15.34
C SER A 94 -17.15 4.75 15.13
N PRO A 95 -17.79 4.91 13.96
CA PRO A 95 -19.14 4.36 13.72
C PRO A 95 -19.14 2.84 13.77
N CYS A 96 -18.08 2.16 13.32
CA CYS A 96 -17.98 0.71 13.41
C CYS A 96 -17.92 0.22 14.86
N LEU A 97 -17.18 0.91 15.72
CA LEU A 97 -17.16 0.63 17.16
C LEU A 97 -18.54 0.80 17.79
N ALA A 98 -19.23 1.92 17.52
CA ALA A 98 -20.54 2.19 18.07
C ALA A 98 -21.59 1.14 17.64
N ILE A 99 -21.66 0.86 16.33
CA ILE A 99 -22.62 -0.11 15.77
C ILE A 99 -22.34 -1.53 16.27
N SER A 100 -21.07 -1.96 16.32
CA SER A 100 -20.73 -3.29 16.79
C SER A 100 -21.08 -3.51 18.27
N LYS A 101 -20.96 -2.47 19.11
CA LYS A 101 -21.43 -2.52 20.50
C LYS A 101 -22.95 -2.58 20.59
N LEU A 102 -23.67 -1.74 19.84
CA LEU A 102 -25.14 -1.72 19.84
C LEU A 102 -25.74 -3.04 19.37
N LYS A 103 -25.11 -3.69 18.39
CA LYS A 103 -25.61 -4.95 17.81
C LYS A 103 -25.00 -6.19 18.46
N ASN A 104 -24.05 -6.04 19.38
CA ASN A 104 -23.28 -7.11 20.01
C ASN A 104 -22.68 -8.11 19.00
N ILE A 105 -21.98 -7.57 17.99
CA ILE A 105 -21.35 -8.36 16.91
C ILE A 105 -19.83 -8.21 16.92
N PRO A 106 -19.10 -9.19 16.38
CA PRO A 106 -17.66 -9.09 16.14
C PRO A 106 -17.29 -7.86 15.34
N ARG A 107 -16.18 -7.21 15.74
CA ARG A 107 -15.58 -6.07 15.06
C ARG A 107 -14.15 -6.38 14.70
N ILE A 108 -13.79 -6.03 13.48
CA ILE A 108 -12.47 -6.28 12.91
C ILE A 108 -11.87 -4.93 12.48
N TYR A 109 -10.56 -4.76 12.69
CA TYR A 109 -9.83 -3.59 12.25
C TYR A 109 -8.81 -4.00 11.18
N ASP A 110 -8.98 -3.54 9.96
CA ASP A 110 -7.97 -3.61 8.90
C ASP A 110 -7.14 -2.32 8.94
N ALA A 111 -6.01 -2.35 9.63
CA ALA A 111 -5.06 -1.25 9.68
C ALA A 111 -4.19 -1.29 8.42
N HIS A 112 -4.71 -0.75 7.33
CA HIS A 112 -4.00 -0.67 6.05
C HIS A 112 -2.74 0.18 6.15
N GLU A 113 -2.78 1.19 7.03
CA GLU A 113 -1.68 2.09 7.32
C GLU A 113 -1.57 2.30 8.84
N PHE A 114 -0.38 2.67 9.31
CA PHE A 114 -0.25 3.24 10.64
C PHE A 114 -0.70 4.69 10.60
N PHE A 115 -2.01 4.90 10.69
CA PHE A 115 -2.71 6.13 10.33
C PHE A 115 -2.16 7.38 11.02
N THR A 116 -1.89 7.31 12.32
CA THR A 116 -1.34 8.44 13.10
C THR A 116 0.13 8.71 12.79
N GLY A 117 0.79 7.83 12.07
CA GLY A 117 2.15 7.95 11.55
C GLY A 117 2.25 8.42 10.10
N LEU A 118 1.14 8.70 9.42
CA LEU A 118 1.13 9.27 8.07
C LEU A 118 1.75 10.66 8.04
N LYS A 119 2.48 10.99 6.95
CA LYS A 119 3.09 12.33 6.75
C LYS A 119 2.06 13.44 6.94
N GLU A 120 0.90 13.32 6.32
CA GLU A 120 -0.18 14.29 6.34
C GLU A 120 -0.77 14.50 7.75
N VAL A 121 -0.58 13.53 8.64
CA VAL A 121 -1.02 13.59 10.03
C VAL A 121 0.08 14.13 10.92
N VAL A 122 1.31 13.61 10.80
CA VAL A 122 2.42 14.01 11.71
C VAL A 122 2.87 15.44 11.51
N THR A 123 2.75 15.99 10.29
CA THR A 123 3.09 17.39 9.99
C THR A 123 2.05 18.40 10.52
N ARG A 124 0.91 17.93 11.07
CA ARG A 124 -0.19 18.77 11.57
C ARG A 124 -0.52 18.42 13.03
N PRO A 125 0.12 19.05 14.04
CA PRO A 125 0.03 18.63 15.44
C PRO A 125 -1.39 18.50 16.00
N ALA A 126 -2.29 19.42 15.66
CA ALA A 126 -3.68 19.40 16.12
C ALA A 126 -4.46 18.21 15.51
N ILE A 127 -4.19 17.87 14.24
CA ILE A 127 -4.80 16.72 13.54
C ILE A 127 -4.26 15.43 14.13
N LYS A 128 -2.94 15.35 14.36
CA LYS A 128 -2.30 14.21 15.01
C LYS A 128 -2.89 13.96 16.40
N LYS A 129 -3.01 15.00 17.24
CA LYS A 129 -3.59 14.89 18.59
C LYS A 129 -5.03 14.35 18.54
N PHE A 130 -5.85 14.81 17.59
CA PHE A 130 -7.23 14.36 17.42
C PHE A 130 -7.28 12.86 17.04
N TRP A 131 -6.55 12.45 16.00
CA TRP A 131 -6.56 11.06 15.56
C TRP A 131 -5.91 10.10 16.56
N THR A 132 -4.84 10.53 17.24
CA THR A 132 -4.22 9.73 18.33
C THR A 132 -5.21 9.51 19.48
N ARG A 133 -6.08 10.47 19.78
CA ARG A 133 -7.13 10.26 20.81
C ARG A 133 -8.15 9.21 20.39
N ILE A 134 -8.59 9.26 19.14
CA ILE A 134 -9.51 8.24 18.58
C ILE A 134 -8.84 6.85 18.60
N GLU A 135 -7.61 6.77 18.12
CA GLU A 135 -6.84 5.53 18.06
C GLU A 135 -6.68 4.87 19.45
N ARG A 136 -6.26 5.65 20.45
CA ARG A 136 -6.11 5.18 21.84
C ARG A 136 -7.41 4.65 22.45
N VAL A 137 -8.55 5.20 22.09
CA VAL A 137 -9.85 4.78 22.63
C VAL A 137 -10.40 3.60 21.85
N ALA A 138 -10.28 3.60 20.54
CA ALA A 138 -10.95 2.64 19.67
C ALA A 138 -10.14 1.35 19.46
N VAL A 139 -8.85 1.46 19.13
CA VAL A 139 -8.02 0.30 18.76
C VAL A 139 -7.98 -0.79 19.83
N PRO A 140 -7.83 -0.51 21.14
CA PRO A 140 -7.87 -1.55 22.17
C PRO A 140 -9.18 -2.34 22.24
N GLN A 141 -10.26 -1.80 21.67
CA GLN A 141 -11.57 -2.44 21.65
C GLN A 141 -11.79 -3.34 20.41
N PHE A 142 -10.89 -3.25 19.40
CA PHE A 142 -10.86 -4.13 18.25
C PHE A 142 -9.83 -5.25 18.51
N ARG A 143 -10.25 -6.29 19.21
CA ARG A 143 -9.36 -7.44 19.54
C ARG A 143 -8.97 -8.25 18.31
N HIS A 144 -9.82 -8.26 17.29
CA HIS A 144 -9.54 -8.86 15.99
C HIS A 144 -9.09 -7.79 15.02
N GLY A 145 -7.96 -8.00 14.37
CA GLY A 145 -7.45 -7.07 13.38
C GLY A 145 -6.28 -7.64 12.60
N TYR A 146 -5.96 -6.99 11.52
CA TYR A 146 -4.78 -7.29 10.70
C TYR A 146 -4.21 -6.02 10.09
N THR A 147 -2.95 -6.10 9.68
CA THR A 147 -2.22 -5.00 9.05
C THR A 147 -1.32 -5.52 7.93
N VAL A 148 -0.66 -4.62 7.21
CA VAL A 148 0.10 -4.94 6.00
C VAL A 148 1.55 -5.36 6.26
N SER A 149 2.08 -5.15 7.47
CA SER A 149 3.46 -5.48 7.83
C SER A 149 3.57 -5.96 9.28
N GLU A 150 4.58 -6.80 9.54
CA GLU A 150 4.84 -7.27 10.90
C GLU A 150 5.31 -6.12 11.81
N SER A 151 6.09 -5.18 11.26
CA SER A 151 6.58 -4.02 12.00
C SER A 151 5.44 -3.11 12.47
N ILE A 152 4.37 -2.94 11.67
CA ILE A 152 3.16 -2.22 12.10
C ILE A 152 2.38 -3.04 13.14
N ALA A 153 2.27 -4.36 12.97
CA ALA A 153 1.60 -5.22 13.97
C ALA A 153 2.30 -5.15 15.33
N ASP A 154 3.63 -5.17 15.34
CA ASP A 154 4.44 -5.04 16.56
C ASP A 154 4.24 -3.68 17.22
N GLU A 155 4.13 -2.60 16.43
CA GLU A 155 3.86 -1.27 16.95
C GLU A 155 2.46 -1.16 17.57
N PHE A 156 1.43 -1.74 16.95
CA PHE A 156 0.10 -1.84 17.55
C PHE A 156 0.11 -2.65 18.86
N ARG A 157 0.88 -3.74 18.92
CA ARG A 157 1.05 -4.53 20.14
C ARG A 157 1.72 -3.69 21.23
N ARG A 158 2.78 -2.96 20.90
CA ARG A 158 3.53 -2.11 21.82
C ARG A 158 2.68 -0.98 22.39
N LEU A 159 1.87 -0.32 21.55
CA LEU A 159 1.09 0.85 21.92
C LEU A 159 -0.25 0.52 22.59
N TYR A 160 -0.91 -0.54 22.15
CA TYR A 160 -2.30 -0.80 22.49
C TYR A 160 -2.55 -2.21 23.05
N GLY A 161 -1.55 -3.06 23.14
CA GLY A 161 -1.66 -4.42 23.66
C GLY A 161 -2.50 -5.36 22.75
N VAL A 162 -2.73 -5.00 21.49
CA VAL A 162 -3.49 -5.82 20.54
C VAL A 162 -2.55 -6.67 19.67
N SER A 163 -2.93 -7.92 19.40
CA SER A 163 -2.16 -8.82 18.54
C SER A 163 -2.84 -8.94 17.19
N TYR A 164 -2.37 -8.14 16.22
CA TYR A 164 -2.90 -8.16 14.87
C TYR A 164 -2.15 -9.11 13.96
N ALA A 165 -2.89 -9.78 13.07
CA ALA A 165 -2.31 -10.61 12.03
C ALA A 165 -1.65 -9.75 10.94
N THR A 166 -0.72 -10.33 10.18
CA THR A 166 -0.15 -9.67 9.00
C THR A 166 -0.74 -10.28 7.74
N ILE A 167 -1.48 -9.46 6.99
CA ILE A 167 -2.04 -9.78 5.67
C ILE A 167 -1.58 -8.69 4.70
N ARG A 168 -0.56 -9.04 3.92
CA ARG A 168 0.16 -8.08 3.07
C ARG A 168 -0.65 -7.67 1.85
N ASN A 169 -0.42 -6.45 1.38
CA ASN A 169 -0.97 -5.96 0.12
C ASN A 169 -0.06 -6.35 -1.05
N ILE A 170 -0.15 -7.61 -1.47
CA ILE A 170 0.72 -8.22 -2.48
C ILE A 170 -0.05 -8.47 -3.78
N PRO A 171 0.60 -8.39 -4.97
CA PRO A 171 -0.02 -8.76 -6.23
C PRO A 171 -0.45 -10.23 -6.31
N VAL A 172 -1.39 -10.50 -7.20
CA VAL A 172 -1.71 -11.87 -7.64
C VAL A 172 -0.53 -12.40 -8.45
N LEU A 173 -0.10 -13.63 -8.15
CA LEU A 173 0.94 -14.32 -8.93
C LEU A 173 0.45 -14.53 -10.36
N LYS A 174 1.23 -14.03 -11.32
CA LYS A 174 0.98 -14.14 -12.76
C LYS A 174 2.21 -14.75 -13.45
N PRO A 175 2.04 -15.44 -14.59
CA PRO A 175 3.17 -15.84 -15.41
C PRO A 175 4.05 -14.64 -15.79
N LEU A 176 5.34 -14.88 -15.97
CA LEU A 176 6.25 -13.92 -16.58
C LEU A 176 6.16 -14.06 -18.10
N ASP A 177 6.13 -12.90 -18.76
CA ASP A 177 6.25 -12.84 -20.21
C ASP A 177 7.76 -12.89 -20.54
N ASN A 178 8.27 -13.88 -21.23
CA ASN A 178 9.69 -13.97 -21.58
C ASN A 178 10.06 -12.86 -22.60
N LEU A 179 10.07 -11.62 -22.15
CA LEU A 179 10.37 -10.45 -22.97
C LEU A 179 11.89 -10.26 -23.06
N PRO A 180 12.45 -10.08 -24.26
CA PRO A 180 13.86 -9.73 -24.38
C PRO A 180 14.10 -8.33 -23.78
N ALA A 181 15.15 -8.19 -22.97
CA ALA A 181 15.64 -6.88 -22.56
C ALA A 181 16.37 -6.24 -23.77
N THR A 182 15.88 -5.07 -24.20
CA THR A 182 16.45 -4.36 -25.35
C THR A 182 17.45 -3.28 -24.94
N GLU A 183 17.31 -2.74 -23.76
CA GLU A 183 18.17 -1.68 -23.20
C GLU A 183 18.25 -1.85 -21.66
N GLN A 184 19.37 -1.46 -21.07
CA GLN A 184 19.48 -1.42 -19.62
C GLN A 184 18.96 -0.09 -19.06
N PHE A 185 17.95 -0.15 -18.21
CA PHE A 185 17.37 1.04 -17.56
C PHE A 185 16.91 0.76 -16.12
N ILE A 186 16.78 1.84 -15.38
CA ILE A 186 16.27 1.86 -14.01
C ILE A 186 14.79 2.21 -14.06
N LEU A 187 13.95 1.49 -13.33
CA LEU A 187 12.51 1.75 -13.27
C LEU A 187 12.09 2.32 -11.93
N TYR A 188 11.41 3.45 -11.94
CA TYR A 188 10.52 3.87 -10.85
C TYR A 188 9.07 3.72 -11.28
N GLN A 189 8.24 3.04 -10.48
CA GLN A 189 6.81 2.95 -10.75
C GLN A 189 5.95 3.36 -9.55
N GLY A 190 4.77 3.93 -9.83
CA GLY A 190 3.74 4.28 -8.85
C GLY A 190 3.60 5.79 -8.63
N ALA A 191 2.97 6.16 -7.50
CA ALA A 191 2.64 7.54 -7.22
C ALA A 191 3.89 8.45 -7.14
N VAL A 192 3.87 9.53 -7.92
CA VAL A 192 4.88 10.61 -7.91
C VAL A 192 4.41 11.67 -6.91
N ASN A 193 4.60 11.34 -5.62
CA ASN A 193 4.18 12.19 -4.51
C ASN A 193 5.41 12.68 -3.73
N GLU A 194 5.20 13.70 -2.90
CA GLU A 194 6.20 14.12 -1.92
C GLU A 194 6.67 12.95 -1.04
N ALA A 195 7.88 13.05 -0.49
CA ALA A 195 8.53 12.04 0.34
C ALA A 195 8.78 10.69 -0.35
N ARG A 196 8.83 10.66 -1.67
CA ARG A 196 9.24 9.48 -2.44
C ARG A 196 10.73 9.49 -2.82
N GLY A 197 11.48 10.50 -2.35
CA GLY A 197 12.91 10.63 -2.48
C GLY A 197 13.38 11.15 -3.85
N PHE A 198 12.50 11.79 -4.62
CA PHE A 198 12.88 12.37 -5.92
C PHE A 198 13.89 13.50 -5.78
N GLU A 199 13.83 14.25 -4.69
CA GLU A 199 14.77 15.33 -4.35
C GLU A 199 16.21 14.84 -4.21
N TYR A 200 16.40 13.54 -3.97
CA TYR A 200 17.70 12.87 -3.86
C TYR A 200 18.01 12.02 -5.11
N LEU A 201 17.01 11.32 -5.64
CA LEU A 201 17.17 10.45 -6.82
C LEU A 201 17.52 11.24 -8.09
N ILE A 202 16.86 12.37 -8.33
CA ILE A 202 17.11 13.16 -9.55
C ILE A 202 18.53 13.76 -9.55
N PRO A 203 19.06 14.39 -8.48
CA PRO A 203 20.46 14.76 -8.43
C PRO A 203 21.44 13.59 -8.58
N ALA A 204 21.12 12.39 -8.10
CA ALA A 204 21.95 11.20 -8.28
C ALA A 204 22.14 10.82 -9.74
N MET A 205 21.17 11.13 -10.62
CA MET A 205 21.23 10.85 -12.05
C MET A 205 22.39 11.56 -12.77
N LYS A 206 22.98 12.61 -12.19
CA LYS A 206 24.21 13.21 -12.72
C LYS A 206 25.38 12.22 -12.74
N MET A 207 25.43 11.33 -11.75
CA MET A 207 26.49 10.35 -11.50
C MET A 207 26.15 8.95 -12.04
N ILE A 208 24.93 8.73 -12.52
CA ILE A 208 24.46 7.46 -13.07
C ILE A 208 24.51 7.54 -14.60
N ILE A 209 25.02 6.49 -15.25
CA ILE A 209 25.15 6.43 -16.73
C ILE A 209 23.89 5.88 -17.39
N HIS A 210 23.09 5.09 -16.68
CA HIS A 210 21.88 4.45 -17.21
C HIS A 210 20.67 5.40 -17.13
N LYS A 211 19.68 5.16 -17.99
CA LYS A 211 18.42 5.92 -17.97
C LYS A 211 17.54 5.54 -16.78
N LEU A 212 16.81 6.51 -16.27
CA LEU A 212 15.71 6.35 -15.31
C LEU A 212 14.38 6.53 -16.04
N VAL A 213 13.55 5.50 -16.03
CA VAL A 213 12.17 5.55 -16.56
C VAL A 213 11.21 5.67 -15.39
N ILE A 214 10.38 6.72 -15.38
CA ILE A 214 9.39 6.97 -14.32
C ILE A 214 7.99 6.74 -14.88
N CYS A 215 7.31 5.71 -14.36
CA CYS A 215 5.95 5.33 -14.71
C CYS A 215 5.00 5.67 -13.55
N GLY A 216 4.22 6.71 -13.67
CA GLY A 216 3.28 7.17 -12.65
C GLY A 216 2.98 8.64 -12.74
N ASP A 217 2.10 9.09 -11.84
CA ASP A 217 1.71 10.48 -11.71
C ASP A 217 1.43 10.81 -10.23
N GLY A 218 1.33 12.10 -9.88
CA GLY A 218 1.05 12.50 -8.52
C GLY A 218 1.24 13.99 -8.28
N ASN A 219 1.09 14.37 -7.01
CA ASN A 219 1.13 15.78 -6.60
C ASN A 219 2.53 16.43 -6.66
N PHE A 220 3.56 15.65 -6.91
CA PHE A 220 4.96 16.11 -7.04
C PHE A 220 5.45 16.15 -8.50
N MET A 221 4.60 15.87 -9.47
CA MET A 221 5.01 15.75 -10.88
C MET A 221 5.62 17.05 -11.45
N ASP A 222 5.06 18.21 -11.13
CA ASP A 222 5.60 19.48 -11.63
C ASP A 222 6.95 19.80 -10.99
N GLN A 223 7.10 19.59 -9.68
CA GLN A 223 8.37 19.71 -8.97
C GLN A 223 9.42 18.71 -9.50
N LEU A 224 9.00 17.50 -9.86
CA LEU A 224 9.88 16.50 -10.45
C LEU A 224 10.43 16.98 -11.80
N LYS A 225 9.60 17.57 -12.67
CA LYS A 225 10.05 18.16 -13.95
C LYS A 225 11.05 19.29 -13.72
N ASP A 226 10.78 20.16 -12.75
CA ASP A 226 11.68 21.24 -12.36
C ASP A 226 13.03 20.70 -11.84
N LEU A 227 13.02 19.64 -11.03
CA LEU A 227 14.23 18.98 -10.57
C LEU A 227 15.06 18.39 -11.73
N VAL A 228 14.41 17.77 -12.71
CA VAL A 228 15.07 17.21 -13.90
C VAL A 228 15.78 18.32 -14.68
N ILE A 229 15.10 19.46 -14.92
CA ILE A 229 15.68 20.62 -15.63
C ILE A 229 16.82 21.23 -14.81
N LYS A 230 16.59 21.51 -13.52
CA LYS A 230 17.59 22.11 -12.63
C LYS A 230 18.88 21.30 -12.53
N ASN A 231 18.77 19.96 -12.58
CA ASN A 231 19.91 19.07 -12.50
C ASN A 231 20.54 18.75 -13.87
N GLN A 232 19.95 19.22 -14.98
CA GLN A 232 20.44 19.01 -16.34
C GLN A 232 20.55 17.51 -16.71
N VAL A 233 19.51 16.73 -16.38
CA VAL A 233 19.44 15.28 -16.61
C VAL A 233 18.27 14.86 -17.51
N GLN A 234 17.81 15.76 -18.38
CA GLN A 234 16.66 15.53 -19.28
C GLN A 234 16.91 14.39 -20.28
N ASP A 235 18.14 14.17 -20.65
CA ASP A 235 18.59 13.09 -21.53
C ASP A 235 18.59 11.71 -20.86
N LYS A 236 18.58 11.69 -19.52
CA LYS A 236 18.65 10.47 -18.69
C LYS A 236 17.35 10.12 -17.99
N VAL A 237 16.37 11.03 -17.91
CA VAL A 237 15.11 10.80 -17.17
C VAL A 237 13.92 10.86 -18.12
N GLU A 238 13.27 9.73 -18.31
CA GLU A 238 12.06 9.59 -19.11
C GLU A 238 10.82 9.53 -18.24
N LEU A 239 9.86 10.46 -18.45
CA LEU A 239 8.58 10.50 -17.73
C LEU A 239 7.47 9.94 -18.62
N LYS A 240 6.99 8.71 -18.31
CA LYS A 240 5.91 8.06 -19.09
C LYS A 240 4.50 8.39 -18.59
N GLY A 241 4.37 9.07 -17.44
CA GLY A 241 3.06 9.32 -16.83
C GLY A 241 2.33 8.04 -16.40
N MET A 242 1.01 8.14 -16.28
CA MET A 242 0.16 6.98 -15.92
C MET A 242 0.04 6.01 -17.09
N LEU A 243 0.36 4.73 -16.83
CA LEU A 243 0.25 3.65 -17.79
C LEU A 243 -0.86 2.67 -17.39
N GLN A 244 -1.38 1.94 -18.38
CA GLN A 244 -2.28 0.83 -18.10
C GLN A 244 -1.50 -0.32 -17.41
N PRO A 245 -2.15 -1.07 -16.49
CA PRO A 245 -1.47 -2.12 -15.73
C PRO A 245 -0.74 -3.17 -16.58
N ALA A 246 -1.28 -3.52 -17.76
CA ALA A 246 -0.66 -4.46 -18.66
C ALA A 246 0.61 -3.92 -19.33
N GLU A 247 0.64 -2.63 -19.64
CA GLU A 247 1.81 -1.96 -20.22
C GLU A 247 2.90 -1.78 -19.16
N LEU A 248 2.51 -1.32 -17.95
CA LEU A 248 3.43 -1.20 -16.83
C LEU A 248 4.07 -2.55 -16.47
N TRP A 249 3.30 -3.63 -16.50
CA TRP A 249 3.80 -4.99 -16.27
C TRP A 249 4.90 -5.39 -17.26
N LYS A 250 4.75 -5.08 -18.54
CA LYS A 250 5.76 -5.35 -19.57
C LYS A 250 7.04 -4.54 -19.33
N ILE A 251 6.89 -3.24 -19.05
CA ILE A 251 8.04 -2.36 -18.76
C ILE A 251 8.79 -2.85 -17.50
N SER A 252 8.06 -3.30 -16.48
CA SER A 252 8.67 -3.81 -15.24
C SER A 252 9.52 -5.07 -15.49
N GLN A 253 9.11 -5.93 -16.42
CA GLN A 253 9.89 -7.12 -16.80
C GLN A 253 11.08 -6.81 -17.72
N GLN A 254 11.05 -5.70 -18.43
CA GLN A 254 12.15 -5.27 -19.32
C GLN A 254 13.20 -4.44 -18.59
N ALA A 255 12.89 -3.86 -17.44
CA ALA A 255 13.82 -3.08 -16.64
C ALA A 255 14.96 -3.94 -16.09
N THR A 256 16.13 -3.32 -15.88
CA THR A 256 17.28 -4.00 -15.29
C THR A 256 17.20 -4.01 -13.77
N ILE A 257 16.85 -2.86 -13.17
CA ILE A 257 16.62 -2.71 -11.72
C ILE A 257 15.42 -1.81 -11.44
N GLY A 258 14.73 -2.07 -10.35
CA GLY A 258 13.75 -1.16 -9.76
C GLY A 258 14.40 -0.23 -8.75
N ILE A 259 13.82 0.94 -8.52
CA ILE A 259 14.29 1.86 -7.47
C ILE A 259 13.14 2.42 -6.66
N ALA A 260 13.28 2.42 -5.32
CA ALA A 260 12.34 3.01 -4.39
C ALA A 260 13.07 3.47 -3.13
N VAL A 261 13.36 4.75 -3.04
CA VAL A 261 14.14 5.38 -1.95
C VAL A 261 13.27 6.39 -1.18
N PRO A 262 12.22 5.94 -0.49
CA PRO A 262 11.33 6.83 0.26
C PRO A 262 12.09 7.49 1.43
N GLU A 263 11.68 8.72 1.74
CA GLU A 263 12.19 9.45 2.89
C GLU A 263 11.63 8.89 4.20
N ASN A 264 12.38 8.98 5.29
CA ASN A 264 11.92 8.61 6.63
C ASN A 264 11.04 9.72 7.23
N ILE A 265 9.84 9.93 6.67
CA ILE A 265 8.90 10.93 7.16
C ILE A 265 7.65 10.26 7.71
N GLY A 266 7.60 10.17 9.04
CA GLY A 266 6.49 9.54 9.75
C GLY A 266 6.62 8.02 9.89
N LEU A 267 6.09 7.54 11.00
CA LEU A 267 6.27 6.14 11.40
C LEU A 267 5.62 5.15 10.42
N ASN A 268 4.54 5.56 9.74
CA ASN A 268 3.92 4.72 8.73
C ASN A 268 4.91 4.38 7.59
N GLN A 269 5.62 5.37 7.07
CA GLN A 269 6.58 5.15 5.99
C GLN A 269 7.78 4.31 6.41
N TYR A 270 8.21 4.46 7.67
CA TYR A 270 9.32 3.70 8.24
C TYR A 270 8.97 2.23 8.51
N LEU A 271 7.73 1.92 8.94
CA LEU A 271 7.29 0.58 9.31
C LEU A 271 6.54 -0.16 8.21
N ALA A 272 5.99 0.55 7.21
CA ALA A 272 5.29 -0.05 6.10
C ALA A 272 6.26 -0.45 4.97
N LEU A 273 5.75 -1.25 4.06
CA LEU A 273 6.44 -1.66 2.85
C LEU A 273 5.65 -1.19 1.64
N ALA A 274 6.29 -0.44 0.74
CA ALA A 274 5.61 0.09 -0.43
C ALA A 274 5.17 -1.04 -1.39
N ASN A 275 3.98 -0.94 -1.97
CA ASN A 275 3.45 -1.92 -2.91
C ASN A 275 4.42 -2.22 -4.07
N LYS A 276 5.13 -1.21 -4.56
CA LYS A 276 6.12 -1.36 -5.65
C LYS A 276 7.26 -2.33 -5.32
N PHE A 277 7.59 -2.55 -4.05
CA PHE A 277 8.56 -3.58 -3.65
C PHE A 277 8.10 -4.96 -4.13
N PHE A 278 6.83 -5.27 -3.92
CA PHE A 278 6.24 -6.52 -4.38
C PHE A 278 6.01 -6.53 -5.89
N ASP A 279 5.69 -5.40 -6.50
CA ASP A 279 5.52 -5.31 -7.95
C ASP A 279 6.84 -5.61 -8.66
N TYR A 280 7.97 -5.07 -8.19
CA TYR A 280 9.30 -5.39 -8.71
C TYR A 280 9.65 -6.86 -8.49
N LEU A 281 9.46 -7.35 -7.27
CA LEU A 281 9.68 -8.76 -6.95
C LEU A 281 8.90 -9.69 -7.88
N HIS A 282 7.61 -9.38 -8.13
CA HIS A 282 6.75 -10.15 -9.02
C HIS A 282 7.18 -10.11 -10.49
N ALA A 283 7.75 -9.01 -10.95
CA ALA A 283 8.33 -8.87 -12.28
C ALA A 283 9.69 -9.58 -12.44
N GLY A 284 10.23 -10.18 -11.36
CA GLY A 284 11.58 -10.74 -11.35
C GLY A 284 12.66 -9.65 -11.38
N LEU A 285 12.35 -8.43 -10.95
CA LEU A 285 13.17 -7.25 -11.06
C LEU A 285 13.93 -6.99 -9.75
N PRO A 286 15.26 -7.13 -9.71
CA PRO A 286 16.10 -6.70 -8.59
C PRO A 286 15.88 -5.22 -8.30
N GLN A 287 16.02 -4.81 -7.04
CA GLN A 287 15.71 -3.42 -6.69
C GLN A 287 16.69 -2.81 -5.69
N ILE A 288 16.80 -1.49 -5.73
CA ILE A 288 17.46 -0.69 -4.71
C ILE A 288 16.38 0.00 -3.87
N THR A 289 16.48 -0.17 -2.56
CA THR A 289 15.54 0.44 -1.62
C THR A 289 16.23 0.74 -0.29
N VAL A 290 15.48 1.35 0.64
CA VAL A 290 15.98 1.78 1.96
C VAL A 290 16.09 0.62 2.94
N ASP A 291 16.97 0.77 3.95
CA ASP A 291 17.16 -0.18 5.05
C ASP A 291 16.16 0.07 6.21
N PHE A 292 14.87 0.19 5.86
CA PHE A 292 13.84 0.29 6.90
C PHE A 292 13.43 -1.10 7.42
N PRO A 293 12.87 -1.21 8.65
CA PRO A 293 12.69 -2.49 9.33
C PRO A 293 12.01 -3.58 8.51
N GLU A 294 10.90 -3.26 7.84
CA GLU A 294 10.17 -4.29 7.08
C GLU A 294 10.88 -4.66 5.76
N TYR A 295 11.56 -3.70 5.10
CA TYR A 295 12.39 -3.97 3.92
C TYR A 295 13.57 -4.88 4.29
N LYS A 296 14.27 -4.55 5.39
CA LYS A 296 15.38 -5.35 5.90
C LYS A 296 14.93 -6.76 6.23
N LYS A 297 13.84 -6.93 6.98
CA LYS A 297 13.30 -8.22 7.41
C LYS A 297 12.99 -9.14 6.23
N LEU A 298 12.37 -8.61 5.16
CA LEU A 298 12.11 -9.39 3.96
C LEU A 298 13.39 -9.66 3.17
N ASN A 299 14.29 -8.68 3.08
CA ASN A 299 15.54 -8.85 2.33
C ASN A 299 16.51 -9.81 3.01
N ASP A 300 16.58 -9.85 4.33
CA ASP A 300 17.38 -10.83 5.09
C ASP A 300 16.90 -12.27 4.78
N LYS A 301 15.60 -12.47 4.53
CA LYS A 301 15.03 -13.76 4.20
C LYS A 301 15.17 -14.14 2.73
N TYR A 302 14.92 -13.20 1.83
CA TYR A 302 14.75 -13.50 0.40
C TYR A 302 15.88 -12.99 -0.49
N GLN A 303 16.69 -12.03 -0.03
CA GLN A 303 17.80 -11.42 -0.76
C GLN A 303 17.41 -10.97 -2.17
N VAL A 304 16.43 -10.06 -2.25
CA VAL A 304 15.85 -9.58 -3.52
C VAL A 304 16.21 -8.14 -3.86
N ALA A 305 16.94 -7.45 -2.97
CA ALA A 305 17.25 -6.03 -3.07
C ALA A 305 18.65 -5.70 -2.57
N VAL A 306 19.18 -4.57 -3.02
CA VAL A 306 20.28 -3.86 -2.36
C VAL A 306 19.67 -2.79 -1.46
N LEU A 307 20.01 -2.81 -0.17
CA LEU A 307 19.51 -1.85 0.81
C LEU A 307 20.50 -0.70 0.97
N VAL A 308 19.99 0.54 0.95
CA VAL A 308 20.78 1.74 1.24
C VAL A 308 20.47 2.26 2.64
N THR A 309 21.49 2.65 3.37
CA THR A 309 21.37 3.17 4.75
C THR A 309 20.94 4.63 4.82
N ASP A 310 21.19 5.35 3.74
CA ASP A 310 20.76 6.74 3.54
C ASP A 310 20.35 6.95 2.07
N ILE A 311 19.69 8.06 1.79
CA ILE A 311 19.22 8.40 0.45
C ILE A 311 19.99 9.57 -0.17
N GLU A 312 21.20 9.84 0.30
CA GLU A 312 22.04 10.86 -0.31
C GLU A 312 22.31 10.54 -1.79
N PRO A 313 22.36 11.56 -2.65
CA PRO A 313 22.53 11.34 -4.10
C PRO A 313 23.75 10.48 -4.45
N LYS A 314 24.85 10.61 -3.71
CA LYS A 314 26.05 9.81 -3.90
C LYS A 314 25.81 8.35 -3.52
N THR A 315 25.18 8.07 -2.38
CA THR A 315 24.87 6.71 -1.92
C THR A 315 23.96 5.99 -2.92
N ILE A 316 22.93 6.69 -3.42
CA ILE A 316 22.04 6.17 -4.46
C ILE A 316 22.83 5.85 -5.74
N ALA A 317 23.65 6.79 -6.22
CA ALA A 317 24.40 6.62 -7.47
C ALA A 317 25.42 5.48 -7.37
N ASP A 318 26.18 5.41 -6.28
CA ASP A 318 27.16 4.34 -6.05
C ASP A 318 26.47 2.97 -6.01
N SER A 319 25.33 2.86 -5.32
CA SER A 319 24.54 1.61 -5.23
C SER A 319 24.00 1.18 -6.59
N VAL A 320 23.47 2.12 -7.38
CA VAL A 320 22.99 1.86 -8.74
C VAL A 320 24.13 1.40 -9.65
N ASN A 321 25.22 2.16 -9.72
CA ASN A 321 26.34 1.86 -10.61
C ASN A 321 27.00 0.52 -10.24
N ASN A 322 27.19 0.26 -8.93
CA ASN A 322 27.78 -1.00 -8.46
C ASN A 322 26.89 -2.20 -8.81
N LEU A 323 25.56 -2.09 -8.60
CA LEU A 323 24.65 -3.18 -8.93
C LEU A 323 24.56 -3.41 -10.44
N MET A 324 24.47 -2.34 -11.24
CA MET A 324 24.40 -2.43 -12.70
C MET A 324 25.67 -3.02 -13.33
N ALA A 325 26.85 -2.77 -12.73
CA ALA A 325 28.12 -3.34 -13.16
C ALA A 325 28.32 -4.80 -12.72
N ASN A 326 27.61 -5.26 -11.68
CA ASN A 326 27.76 -6.60 -11.13
C ASN A 326 26.71 -7.57 -11.68
N THR A 327 26.99 -8.11 -12.88
CA THR A 327 26.09 -9.05 -13.58
C THR A 327 25.79 -10.31 -12.76
N VAL A 328 26.77 -10.80 -11.98
CA VAL A 328 26.62 -12.00 -11.14
C VAL A 328 25.59 -11.75 -10.03
N LEU A 329 25.71 -10.61 -9.34
CA LEU A 329 24.77 -10.21 -8.29
C LEU A 329 23.38 -9.92 -8.87
N LEU A 330 23.27 -9.22 -10.01
CA LEU A 330 22.01 -8.99 -10.69
C LEU A 330 21.25 -10.29 -10.99
N GLU A 331 21.93 -11.26 -11.60
CA GLU A 331 21.32 -12.55 -11.92
C GLU A 331 20.96 -13.36 -10.66
N GLN A 332 21.75 -13.24 -9.59
CA GLN A 332 21.41 -13.86 -8.31
C GLN A 332 20.13 -13.24 -7.72
N LEU A 333 20.05 -11.91 -7.62
CA LEU A 333 18.88 -11.21 -7.09
C LEU A 333 17.63 -11.49 -7.94
N LYS A 334 17.75 -11.53 -9.26
CA LYS A 334 16.67 -11.88 -10.18
C LYS A 334 16.12 -13.30 -9.92
N ARG A 335 17.00 -14.30 -9.80
CA ARG A 335 16.59 -15.66 -9.42
C ARG A 335 15.91 -15.69 -8.05
N ASN A 336 16.40 -14.90 -7.10
CA ASN A 336 15.78 -14.78 -5.78
C ASN A 336 14.39 -14.14 -5.84
N CYS A 337 14.19 -13.09 -6.66
CA CYS A 337 12.87 -12.51 -6.90
C CYS A 337 11.89 -13.55 -7.45
N ILE A 338 12.33 -14.34 -8.45
CA ILE A 338 11.50 -15.41 -9.04
C ILE A 338 11.12 -16.47 -8.01
N LYS A 339 12.02 -16.85 -7.10
CA LYS A 339 11.69 -17.78 -6.01
C LYS A 339 10.78 -17.14 -4.96
N ALA A 340 11.08 -15.91 -4.54
CA ALA A 340 10.35 -15.23 -3.49
C ALA A 340 8.89 -14.94 -3.87
N ARG A 341 8.57 -14.70 -5.15
CA ARG A 341 7.19 -14.47 -5.61
C ARG A 341 6.27 -15.69 -5.44
N GLU A 342 6.83 -16.91 -5.39
CA GLU A 342 6.05 -18.12 -5.13
C GLU A 342 5.55 -18.17 -3.69
N ASP A 343 6.27 -17.56 -2.74
CA ASP A 343 5.85 -17.43 -1.34
C ASP A 343 5.04 -16.15 -1.12
N LEU A 344 5.52 -15.03 -1.67
CA LEU A 344 4.99 -13.68 -1.47
C LEU A 344 4.01 -13.33 -2.60
N ASN A 345 2.80 -13.86 -2.54
CA ASN A 345 1.72 -13.60 -3.51
C ASN A 345 0.35 -13.58 -2.84
N TRP A 346 -0.64 -13.03 -3.54
CA TRP A 346 -1.99 -12.90 -3.02
C TRP A 346 -2.63 -14.26 -2.72
N GLN A 347 -2.38 -15.28 -3.50
CA GLN A 347 -2.94 -16.61 -3.31
C GLN A 347 -2.55 -17.20 -1.93
N ASN A 348 -1.38 -16.88 -1.42
CA ASN A 348 -0.95 -17.28 -0.09
C ASN A 348 -1.49 -16.34 1.01
N GLU A 349 -1.54 -15.03 0.77
CA GLU A 349 -2.16 -14.08 1.71
C GLU A 349 -3.69 -14.28 1.81
N GLU A 350 -4.36 -14.63 0.70
CA GLU A 350 -5.78 -14.98 0.66
C GLU A 350 -6.12 -16.13 1.63
N LYS A 351 -5.29 -17.16 1.68
CA LYS A 351 -5.48 -18.28 2.62
C LYS A 351 -5.41 -17.81 4.08
N LYS A 352 -4.46 -16.91 4.40
CA LYS A 352 -4.35 -16.33 5.75
C LYS A 352 -5.58 -15.48 6.07
N LEU A 353 -6.04 -14.67 5.13
CA LEU A 353 -7.24 -13.84 5.26
C LEU A 353 -8.48 -14.71 5.55
N ILE A 354 -8.71 -15.74 4.74
CA ILE A 354 -9.86 -16.62 4.87
C ILE A 354 -9.84 -17.33 6.24
N ASN A 355 -8.70 -17.91 6.64
CA ASN A 355 -8.54 -18.55 7.92
C ASN A 355 -8.78 -17.57 9.09
N PHE A 356 -8.31 -16.32 8.97
CA PHE A 356 -8.55 -15.30 9.99
C PHE A 356 -10.04 -15.04 10.20
N TYR A 357 -10.83 -14.89 9.14
CA TYR A 357 -12.27 -14.67 9.24
C TYR A 357 -13.02 -15.92 9.69
N GLN A 358 -12.63 -17.10 9.21
CA GLN A 358 -13.23 -18.37 9.66
C GLN A 358 -13.05 -18.59 11.17
N ASN A 359 -11.90 -18.28 11.73
CA ASN A 359 -11.65 -18.39 13.17
C ASN A 359 -12.50 -17.44 14.01
N ILE A 360 -12.93 -16.29 13.45
CA ILE A 360 -13.80 -15.34 14.18
C ILE A 360 -15.28 -15.76 14.14
N PHE A 361 -15.72 -16.33 13.02
CA PHE A 361 -17.16 -16.54 12.78
C PHE A 361 -17.61 -18.00 12.89
N ASN A 362 -16.69 -18.97 12.97
CA ASN A 362 -17.00 -20.40 13.16
C ASN A 362 -16.71 -20.88 14.59
N SER A 363 -16.18 -19.98 15.45
CA SER A 363 -15.94 -20.25 16.89
C SER A 363 -17.19 -20.09 17.74
#